data_2a1cf3eedb0933395587d8f4e653d8a6
#
_entry.id   2a1cf3eedb0933395587d8f4e653d8a6
#
_cell.length_a   1.000
_cell.length_b   1.000
_cell.length_c   1.000
_cell.angle_alpha   90.00
_cell.angle_beta   90.00
_cell.angle_gamma   90.00
#
_symmetry.space_group_name_H-M   'P 1'
#
loop_
_entity.id
_entity.type
_entity.pdbx_description
1 polymer ?
#
loop_
_entity_poly.entity_id
_entity_poly.type
_entity_poly.pdbx_seq_one_letter_code
_entity_poly.pdbx_strand_id
1 'polypeptide(L)'
;MADLRANFEGECSEVGMYLAMARVAEREGYPEIAEAYKRYAYEEADHASRFAELLGEVVTDSTKKNLMMRAEAECGACAGKMDLAKKAKALNLDAIHDTVHEMAKDEARHGRGMQGLLDRYFK
;
A
#
# COMPACT_ATOMS: atom_id res chain seq x y z
N MET A 1 -6.70 -17.64 14.03
CA MET A 1 -6.71 -16.24 13.63
C MET A 1 -5.32 -15.61 13.61
N ALA A 2 -4.50 -15.88 14.60
CA ALA A 2 -3.12 -15.37 14.61
C ALA A 2 -2.32 -15.82 13.38
N ASP A 3 -2.48 -17.06 12.98
CA ASP A 3 -1.77 -17.59 11.80
C ASP A 3 -2.24 -16.93 10.50
N LEU A 4 -3.55 -16.67 10.37
CA LEU A 4 -4.08 -15.99 9.20
C LEU A 4 -3.58 -14.54 9.13
N ARG A 5 -3.54 -13.87 10.28
CA ARG A 5 -3.05 -12.49 10.33
C ARG A 5 -1.57 -12.41 9.98
N ALA A 6 -0.75 -13.31 10.54
CA ALA A 6 0.68 -13.37 10.25
C ALA A 6 0.94 -13.65 8.77
N ASN A 7 0.19 -14.56 8.17
CA ASN A 7 0.32 -14.87 6.74
C ASN A 7 -0.11 -13.70 5.86
N PHE A 8 -1.20 -13.03 6.21
CA PHE A 8 -1.63 -11.84 5.50
C PHE A 8 -0.52 -10.78 5.50
N GLU A 9 0.04 -10.49 6.67
CA GLU A 9 1.11 -9.49 6.81
C GLU A 9 2.38 -9.90 6.04
N GLY A 10 2.74 -11.19 6.10
CA GLY A 10 3.89 -11.72 5.38
C GLY A 10 3.75 -11.58 3.88
N GLU A 11 2.57 -11.93 3.34
CA GLU A 11 2.30 -11.80 1.91
C GLU A 11 2.36 -10.33 1.46
N CYS A 12 1.79 -9.43 2.24
CA CYS A 12 1.85 -8.00 1.93
C CYS A 12 3.29 -7.48 1.91
N SER A 13 4.12 -7.94 2.85
CA SER A 13 5.53 -7.56 2.91
C SER A 13 6.30 -8.07 1.70
N GLU A 14 6.02 -9.29 1.26
CA GLU A 14 6.67 -9.88 0.09
C GLU A 14 6.34 -9.12 -1.20
N VAL A 15 5.12 -8.58 -1.34
CA VAL A 15 4.76 -7.76 -2.51
C VAL A 15 5.73 -6.59 -2.65
N GLY A 16 5.89 -5.81 -1.59
CA GLY A 16 6.79 -4.65 -1.61
C GLY A 16 8.25 -5.05 -1.79
N MET A 17 8.66 -6.10 -1.11
CA MET A 17 10.03 -6.63 -1.18
C MET A 17 10.38 -7.06 -2.60
N TYR A 18 9.53 -7.84 -3.25
CA TYR A 18 9.80 -8.34 -4.61
C TYR A 18 9.78 -7.23 -5.64
N LEU A 19 8.89 -6.24 -5.49
CA LEU A 19 8.89 -5.08 -6.39
C LEU A 19 10.17 -4.26 -6.25
N ALA A 20 10.68 -4.12 -5.03
CA ALA A 20 11.94 -3.44 -4.80
C ALA A 20 13.12 -4.23 -5.40
N MET A 21 13.11 -5.55 -5.24
CA MET A 21 14.12 -6.43 -5.84
C MET A 21 14.08 -6.39 -7.36
N ALA A 22 12.89 -6.24 -7.95
CA ALA A 22 12.75 -6.05 -9.39
C ALA A 22 13.45 -4.77 -9.86
N ARG A 23 13.31 -3.68 -9.11
CA ARG A 23 13.98 -2.42 -9.44
C ARG A 23 15.51 -2.56 -9.41
N VAL A 24 16.02 -3.26 -8.41
CA VAL A 24 17.46 -3.53 -8.33
C VAL A 24 17.91 -4.34 -9.54
N ALA A 25 17.16 -5.39 -9.89
CA ALA A 25 17.49 -6.22 -11.04
C ALA A 25 17.51 -5.41 -12.35
N GLU A 26 16.55 -4.49 -12.52
CA GLU A 26 16.50 -3.61 -13.68
C GLU A 26 17.75 -2.71 -13.75
N ARG A 27 18.12 -2.11 -12.61
CA ARG A 27 19.30 -1.23 -12.56
C ARG A 27 20.58 -1.98 -12.83
N GLU A 28 20.65 -3.26 -12.47
CA GLU A 28 21.85 -4.08 -12.74
C GLU A 28 21.85 -4.70 -14.13
N GLY A 29 20.77 -4.55 -14.91
CA GLY A 29 20.71 -5.05 -16.28
C GLY A 29 20.20 -6.49 -16.40
N TYR A 30 19.36 -6.95 -15.48
CA TYR A 30 18.76 -8.27 -15.50
C TYR A 30 17.24 -8.20 -15.71
N PRO A 31 16.77 -7.86 -16.92
CA PRO A 31 15.33 -7.67 -17.14
C PRO A 31 14.50 -8.93 -16.94
N GLU A 32 15.04 -10.10 -17.25
CA GLU A 32 14.33 -11.38 -17.03
C GLU A 32 14.10 -11.64 -15.56
N ILE A 33 15.09 -11.37 -14.71
CA ILE A 33 14.96 -11.51 -13.26
C ILE A 33 13.94 -10.51 -12.71
N ALA A 34 14.00 -9.26 -13.21
CA ALA A 34 13.04 -8.23 -12.82
C ALA A 34 11.60 -8.65 -13.12
N GLU A 35 11.36 -9.21 -14.32
CA GLU A 35 10.04 -9.69 -14.71
C GLU A 35 9.55 -10.85 -13.82
N ALA A 36 10.46 -11.75 -13.45
CA ALA A 36 10.12 -12.85 -12.54
C ALA A 36 9.68 -12.31 -11.17
N TYR A 37 10.40 -11.34 -10.61
CA TYR A 37 10.01 -10.74 -9.33
C TYR A 37 8.66 -10.04 -9.40
N LYS A 38 8.37 -9.32 -10.49
CA LYS A 38 7.07 -8.65 -10.67
C LYS A 38 5.94 -9.67 -10.69
N ARG A 39 6.14 -10.78 -11.38
CA ARG A 39 5.15 -11.85 -11.45
C ARG A 39 4.91 -12.47 -10.09
N TYR A 40 5.99 -12.74 -9.35
CA TYR A 40 5.86 -13.28 -8.00
C TYR A 40 5.16 -12.29 -7.06
N ALA A 41 5.46 -11.00 -7.18
CA ALA A 41 4.78 -9.98 -6.40
C ALA A 41 3.26 -9.99 -6.65
N TYR A 42 2.84 -10.17 -7.89
CA TYR A 42 1.43 -10.29 -8.25
C TYR A 42 0.77 -11.51 -7.60
N GLU A 43 1.48 -12.63 -7.60
CA GLU A 43 0.98 -13.86 -6.97
C GLU A 43 0.86 -13.68 -5.47
N GLU A 44 1.84 -13.03 -4.82
CA GLU A 44 1.77 -12.75 -3.39
C GLU A 44 0.65 -11.77 -3.06
N ALA A 45 0.36 -10.82 -3.95
CA ALA A 45 -0.78 -9.92 -3.78
C ALA A 45 -2.10 -10.68 -3.81
N ASP A 46 -2.24 -11.66 -4.71
CA ASP A 46 -3.42 -12.51 -4.76
C ASP A 46 -3.55 -13.34 -3.48
N HIS A 47 -2.46 -13.92 -3.00
CA HIS A 47 -2.45 -14.65 -1.73
C HIS A 47 -2.89 -13.74 -0.58
N ALA A 48 -2.34 -12.53 -0.52
CA ALA A 48 -2.71 -11.56 0.52
C ALA A 48 -4.20 -11.25 0.50
N SER A 49 -4.78 -11.07 -0.70
CA SER A 49 -6.20 -10.78 -0.83
C SER A 49 -7.06 -11.92 -0.29
N ARG A 50 -6.65 -13.16 -0.54
CA ARG A 50 -7.37 -14.34 -0.04
C ARG A 50 -7.28 -14.45 1.47
N PHE A 51 -6.10 -14.23 2.05
CA PHE A 51 -5.95 -14.20 3.50
C PHE A 51 -6.76 -13.06 4.12
N ALA A 52 -6.83 -11.90 3.47
CA ALA A 52 -7.63 -10.78 3.96
C ALA A 52 -9.12 -11.16 4.07
N GLU A 53 -9.66 -11.82 3.04
CA GLU A 53 -11.06 -12.27 3.06
C GLU A 53 -11.29 -13.35 4.12
N LEU A 54 -10.38 -14.35 4.20
CA LEU A 54 -10.51 -15.40 5.21
C LEU A 54 -10.42 -14.86 6.63
N LEU A 55 -9.55 -13.89 6.85
CA LEU A 55 -9.35 -13.29 8.16
C LEU A 55 -10.55 -12.43 8.60
N GLY A 56 -11.14 -11.69 7.66
CA GLY A 56 -12.35 -10.89 7.94
C GLY A 56 -12.13 -9.68 8.82
N GLU A 57 -10.89 -9.25 9.03
CA GLU A 57 -10.58 -8.10 9.89
C GLU A 57 -10.37 -6.80 9.11
N VAL A 58 -9.75 -6.89 7.91
CA VAL A 58 -9.37 -5.70 7.13
C VAL A 58 -10.31 -5.43 5.97
N VAL A 59 -11.21 -6.37 5.67
CA VAL A 59 -12.18 -6.24 4.59
C VAL A 59 -13.54 -6.75 5.07
N THR A 60 -14.61 -6.10 4.63
CA THR A 60 -15.98 -6.50 4.95
C THR A 60 -16.71 -6.91 3.69
N ASP A 61 -17.90 -7.47 3.82
CA ASP A 61 -18.75 -7.82 2.67
C ASP A 61 -19.50 -6.62 2.09
N SER A 62 -19.25 -5.43 2.61
CA SER A 62 -19.90 -4.20 2.18
C SER A 62 -18.92 -3.27 1.49
N THR A 63 -19.13 -3.04 0.20
CA THR A 63 -18.32 -2.08 -0.56
C THR A 63 -18.39 -0.68 0.06
N LYS A 64 -19.58 -0.27 0.52
CA LYS A 64 -19.75 1.01 1.19
C LYS A 64 -18.87 1.11 2.43
N LYS A 65 -18.91 0.11 3.29
CA LYS A 65 -18.10 0.09 4.51
C LYS A 65 -16.61 0.08 4.20
N ASN A 66 -16.20 -0.71 3.21
CA ASN A 66 -14.80 -0.78 2.81
C ASN A 66 -14.30 0.58 2.32
N LEU A 67 -15.09 1.28 1.52
CA LEU A 67 -14.75 2.62 1.06
C LEU A 67 -14.64 3.62 2.21
N MET A 68 -15.61 3.58 3.13
CA MET A 68 -15.60 4.48 4.30
C MET A 68 -14.35 4.28 5.15
N MET A 69 -14.04 3.04 5.44
CA MET A 69 -12.86 2.68 6.25
C MET A 69 -11.57 3.15 5.58
N ARG A 70 -11.46 2.92 4.28
CA ARG A 70 -10.22 3.26 3.57
C ARG A 70 -10.10 4.75 3.30
N ALA A 71 -11.19 5.46 3.02
CA ALA A 71 -11.14 6.91 2.85
C ALA A 71 -10.58 7.58 4.12
N GLU A 72 -11.06 7.14 5.28
CA GLU A 72 -10.58 7.65 6.57
C GLU A 72 -9.12 7.25 6.82
N ALA A 73 -8.77 5.99 6.54
CA ALA A 73 -7.41 5.50 6.73
C ALA A 73 -6.40 6.22 5.83
N GLU A 74 -6.78 6.52 4.59
CA GLU A 74 -5.91 7.26 3.67
C GLU A 74 -5.66 8.69 4.16
N CYS A 75 -6.67 9.32 4.74
CA CYS A 75 -6.49 10.64 5.36
C CYS A 75 -5.47 10.58 6.50
N GLY A 76 -5.57 9.59 7.37
CA GLY A 76 -4.60 9.37 8.44
C GLY A 76 -3.21 9.05 7.91
N ALA A 77 -3.13 8.22 6.88
CA ALA A 77 -1.86 7.85 6.25
C ALA A 77 -1.18 9.08 5.62
N CYS A 78 -1.97 9.95 4.98
CA CYS A 78 -1.45 11.21 4.44
C CYS A 78 -0.82 12.07 5.56
N ALA A 79 -1.55 12.27 6.66
CA ALA A 79 -1.08 13.06 7.79
C ALA A 79 0.19 12.47 8.39
N GLY A 80 0.24 11.15 8.57
CA GLY A 80 1.40 10.46 9.11
C GLY A 80 2.64 10.61 8.22
N LYS A 81 2.45 10.46 6.92
CA LYS A 81 3.55 10.62 5.97
C LYS A 81 4.04 12.06 5.88
N MET A 82 3.13 13.05 5.96
CA MET A 82 3.53 14.46 6.00
C MET A 82 4.38 14.75 7.24
N ASP A 83 4.02 14.19 8.38
CA ASP A 83 4.79 14.34 9.60
C ASP A 83 6.17 13.70 9.47
N LEU A 84 6.24 12.50 8.92
CA LEU A 84 7.53 11.82 8.66
C LEU A 84 8.40 12.62 7.69
N ALA A 85 7.80 13.19 6.65
CA ALA A 85 8.53 14.02 5.70
C ALA A 85 9.13 15.25 6.38
N LYS A 86 8.39 15.90 7.28
CA LYS A 86 8.89 17.05 8.04
C LYS A 86 10.09 16.65 8.91
N LYS A 87 10.01 15.50 9.57
CA LYS A 87 11.12 14.99 10.38
C LYS A 87 12.35 14.71 9.53
N ALA A 88 12.16 14.10 8.36
CA ALA A 88 13.25 13.83 7.43
C ALA A 88 13.91 15.12 6.94
N LYS A 89 13.11 16.16 6.66
CA LYS A 89 13.62 17.46 6.23
C LYS A 89 14.46 18.10 7.32
N ALA A 90 14.00 18.04 8.56
CA ALA A 90 14.74 18.59 9.70
C ALA A 90 16.09 17.92 9.90
N LEU A 91 16.23 16.66 9.50
CA LEU A 91 17.47 15.89 9.60
C LEU A 91 18.28 15.89 8.29
N ASN A 92 17.88 16.70 7.31
CA ASN A 92 18.52 16.81 6.00
C ASN A 92 18.55 15.48 5.22
N LEU A 93 17.53 14.65 5.41
CA LEU A 93 17.36 13.39 4.69
C LEU A 93 16.46 13.63 3.47
N ASP A 94 17.01 14.30 2.47
CA ASP A 94 16.24 14.80 1.33
C ASP A 94 15.58 13.71 0.50
N ALA A 95 16.28 12.60 0.24
CA ALA A 95 15.71 11.49 -0.53
C ALA A 95 14.48 10.88 0.18
N ILE A 96 14.56 10.73 1.49
CA ILE A 96 13.44 10.23 2.30
C ILE A 96 12.31 11.25 2.30
N HIS A 97 12.62 12.52 2.51
CA HIS A 97 11.62 13.59 2.48
C HIS A 97 10.85 13.58 1.16
N ASP A 98 11.57 13.60 0.04
CA ASP A 98 10.95 13.71 -1.28
C ASP A 98 10.06 12.52 -1.59
N THR A 99 10.54 11.31 -1.30
CA THR A 99 9.79 10.08 -1.53
C THR A 99 8.52 10.04 -0.68
N VAL A 100 8.65 10.28 0.62
CA VAL A 100 7.51 10.20 1.55
C VAL A 100 6.51 11.33 1.29
N HIS A 101 6.98 12.51 0.93
CA HIS A 101 6.12 13.65 0.59
C HIS A 101 5.24 13.33 -0.62
N GLU A 102 5.81 12.70 -1.65
CA GLU A 102 5.03 12.27 -2.82
C GLU A 102 4.01 11.20 -2.46
N MET A 103 4.38 10.26 -1.59
CA MET A 103 3.45 9.24 -1.10
C MET A 103 2.28 9.86 -0.34
N ALA A 104 2.53 10.91 0.45
CA ALA A 104 1.48 11.61 1.16
C ALA A 104 0.46 12.22 0.19
N LYS A 105 0.91 12.76 -0.93
CA LYS A 105 0.03 13.29 -1.98
C LYS A 105 -0.81 12.18 -2.60
N ASP A 106 -0.23 11.02 -2.83
CA ASP A 106 -0.97 9.85 -3.34
C ASP A 106 -2.06 9.43 -2.36
N GLU A 107 -1.74 9.37 -1.06
CA GLU A 107 -2.71 9.01 -0.03
C GLU A 107 -3.88 10.00 0.01
N ALA A 108 -3.59 11.30 -0.12
CA ALA A 108 -4.63 12.33 -0.17
C ALA A 108 -5.52 12.15 -1.41
N ARG A 109 -4.93 11.83 -2.55
CA ARG A 109 -5.66 11.57 -3.79
C ARG A 109 -6.54 10.32 -3.66
N HIS A 110 -6.02 9.25 -3.08
CA HIS A 110 -6.78 8.03 -2.81
C HIS A 110 -7.99 8.32 -1.93
N GLY A 111 -7.79 9.07 -0.85
CA GLY A 111 -8.87 9.44 0.06
C GLY A 111 -9.97 10.23 -0.64
N ARG A 112 -9.60 11.24 -1.43
CA ARG A 112 -10.58 12.03 -2.19
C ARG A 112 -11.31 11.18 -3.23
N GLY A 113 -10.59 10.28 -3.90
CA GLY A 113 -11.18 9.36 -4.87
C GLY A 113 -12.22 8.45 -4.24
N MET A 114 -11.89 7.87 -3.11
CA MET A 114 -12.81 6.98 -2.38
C MET A 114 -14.02 7.74 -1.85
N GLN A 115 -13.82 8.96 -1.34
CA GLN A 115 -14.93 9.78 -0.88
C GLN A 115 -15.86 10.14 -2.04
N GLY A 116 -15.28 10.47 -3.20
CA GLY A 116 -16.06 10.76 -4.40
C GLY A 116 -16.91 9.58 -4.85
N LEU A 117 -16.38 8.37 -4.76
CA LEU A 117 -17.12 7.14 -5.08
C LEU A 117 -18.24 6.88 -4.07
N LEU A 118 -18.00 7.15 -2.78
CA LEU A 118 -19.02 7.05 -1.75
C LEU A 118 -20.17 8.02 -2.05
N ASP A 119 -19.84 9.26 -2.37
CA ASP A 119 -20.83 10.29 -2.66
C ASP A 119 -21.65 9.96 -3.90
N ARG A 120 -21.01 9.36 -4.90
CA ARG A 120 -21.67 9.01 -6.17
C ARG A 120 -22.61 7.82 -6.04
N TYR A 121 -22.20 6.77 -5.33
CA TYR A 121 -22.93 5.49 -5.35
C TYR A 121 -23.72 5.19 -4.08
N PHE A 122 -23.39 5.78 -2.96
CA PHE A 122 -23.96 5.40 -1.66
C PHE A 122 -24.54 6.57 -0.87
N LYS A 123 -24.89 7.63 -1.54
CA LYS A 123 -25.46 8.79 -0.90
C LYS A 123 -26.95 8.63 -0.61
#